data_a563dd7ee248c224997ce0be978a092f
#
_entry.id   a563dd7ee248c224997ce0be978a092f
#
_cell.length_a   1.000
_cell.length_b   1.000
_cell.length_c   1.000
_cell.angle_alpha   90.00
_cell.angle_beta   90.00
_cell.angle_gamma   90.00
#
_symmetry.space_group_name_H-M   'P 1'
#
loop_
_entity.id
_entity.type
_entity.pdbx_description
1 polymer ?
#
loop_
_entity_poly.entity_id
_entity_poly.type
_entity_poly.pdbx_seq_one_letter_code
_entity_poly.pdbx_strand_id
1 'polypeptide(L)'
;NIPSLTDIDVMAKVLRKIGVSINRKENDLLINPKNLHHNLLPKKLVHSLRASFFCIGPLLARIGQAKVPLPGGCKIGVRPVDEHIRGLRALGAVVELEKDIITASIANNQTKLKAANIVLNCPSVGATETLIMAATLAEGNSKITNAAMEPEIQDLVNMLNSMGAKITGAGGPKIT
;
A
#
# COMPACT_ATOMS: atom_id res chain seq x y z
N ASN A 1 14.77 11.73 -9.79
CA ASN A 1 14.87 11.30 -11.21
C ASN A 1 13.76 10.28 -11.52
N ILE A 2 12.63 10.74 -12.07
CA ILE A 2 11.45 9.92 -12.34
C ILE A 2 11.30 9.73 -13.86
N PRO A 3 11.34 8.49 -14.37
CA PRO A 3 11.21 8.24 -15.80
C PRO A 3 9.80 8.64 -16.32
N SER A 4 9.73 8.93 -17.62
CA SER A 4 8.45 9.21 -18.28
C SER A 4 7.80 7.89 -18.71
N LEU A 5 7.06 7.29 -17.79
CA LEU A 5 6.34 6.02 -18.00
C LEU A 5 4.84 6.21 -17.78
N THR A 6 4.05 5.52 -18.58
CA THR A 6 2.58 5.55 -18.46
C THR A 6 2.09 5.20 -17.05
N ASP A 7 2.72 4.22 -16.40
CA ASP A 7 2.35 3.77 -15.06
C ASP A 7 2.56 4.87 -14.00
N ILE A 8 3.66 5.63 -14.13
CA ILE A 8 3.92 6.80 -13.27
C ILE A 8 2.85 7.87 -13.46
N ASP A 9 2.48 8.15 -14.71
CA ASP A 9 1.45 9.15 -15.01
C ASP A 9 0.06 8.71 -14.52
N VAL A 10 -0.27 7.42 -14.63
CA VAL A 10 -1.53 6.87 -14.10
C VAL A 10 -1.53 6.94 -12.58
N MET A 11 -0.44 6.54 -11.91
CA MET A 11 -0.35 6.65 -10.45
C MET A 11 -0.47 8.10 -9.98
N ALA A 12 0.17 9.03 -10.67
CA ALA A 12 0.03 10.46 -10.37
C ALA A 12 -1.44 10.94 -10.51
N LYS A 13 -2.17 10.45 -11.52
CA LYS A 13 -3.61 10.72 -11.67
C LYS A 13 -4.43 10.12 -10.51
N VAL A 14 -4.14 8.89 -10.09
CA VAL A 14 -4.79 8.26 -8.92
C VAL A 14 -4.59 9.13 -7.68
N LEU A 15 -3.36 9.49 -7.38
CA LEU A 15 -3.01 10.27 -6.18
C LEU A 15 -3.64 11.68 -6.20
N ARG A 16 -3.67 12.36 -7.36
CA ARG A 16 -4.37 13.65 -7.48
C ARG A 16 -5.86 13.53 -7.19
N LYS A 17 -6.50 12.43 -7.61
CA LYS A 17 -7.94 12.22 -7.36
C LYS A 17 -8.29 12.05 -5.88
N ILE A 18 -7.35 11.63 -5.06
CA ILE A 18 -7.55 11.52 -3.60
C ILE A 18 -7.05 12.76 -2.83
N GLY A 19 -6.63 13.82 -3.53
CA GLY A 19 -6.27 15.09 -2.92
C GLY A 19 -4.78 15.36 -2.79
N VAL A 20 -3.91 14.48 -3.33
CA VAL A 20 -2.46 14.73 -3.34
C VAL A 20 -2.10 15.71 -4.44
N SER A 21 -1.40 16.78 -4.11
CA SER A 21 -0.84 17.70 -5.11
C SER A 21 0.45 17.10 -5.68
N ILE A 22 0.53 17.01 -7.00
CA ILE A 22 1.70 16.48 -7.71
C ILE A 22 2.05 17.43 -8.84
N ASN A 23 3.24 18.01 -8.76
CA ASN A 23 3.83 18.86 -9.78
C ASN A 23 5.06 18.17 -10.36
N ARG A 24 5.11 18.09 -11.70
CA ARG A 24 6.28 17.58 -12.40
C ARG A 24 7.13 18.75 -12.87
N LYS A 25 8.43 18.68 -12.58
CA LYS A 25 9.43 19.60 -13.10
C LYS A 25 10.56 18.74 -13.69
N GLU A 26 10.63 18.71 -15.02
CA GLU A 26 11.56 17.83 -15.74
C GLU A 26 11.42 16.36 -15.31
N ASN A 27 12.46 15.80 -14.73
CA ASN A 27 12.50 14.41 -14.24
C ASN A 27 12.17 14.27 -12.76
N ASP A 28 11.68 15.33 -12.09
CA ASP A 28 11.34 15.30 -10.69
C ASP A 28 9.81 15.44 -10.48
N LEU A 29 9.31 14.76 -9.47
CA LEU A 29 7.94 14.92 -8.98
C LEU A 29 7.98 15.53 -7.58
N LEU A 30 7.37 16.70 -7.45
CA LEU A 30 7.08 17.29 -6.15
C LEU A 30 5.70 16.80 -5.68
N ILE A 31 5.70 15.98 -4.64
CA ILE A 31 4.49 15.34 -4.09
C ILE A 31 4.15 15.98 -2.75
N ASN A 32 2.95 16.55 -2.64
CA ASN A 32 2.48 17.14 -1.39
C ASN A 32 1.13 16.52 -0.98
N PRO A 33 1.10 15.69 0.08
CA PRO A 33 -0.09 14.99 0.54
C PRO A 33 -0.88 15.76 1.62
N LYS A 34 -0.65 17.07 1.83
CA LYS A 34 -1.35 17.83 2.88
C LYS A 34 -2.87 17.81 2.75
N ASN A 35 -3.37 17.81 1.52
CA ASN A 35 -4.80 17.83 1.22
C ASN A 35 -5.36 16.44 0.90
N LEU A 36 -4.71 15.38 1.36
CA LEU A 36 -5.24 14.03 1.25
C LEU A 36 -6.51 13.89 2.12
N HIS A 37 -7.67 13.68 1.49
CA HIS A 37 -8.97 13.66 2.16
C HIS A 37 -9.95 12.63 1.59
N HIS A 38 -9.71 12.11 0.38
CA HIS A 38 -10.54 11.07 -0.20
C HIS A 38 -9.96 9.69 0.07
N ASN A 39 -10.82 8.76 0.44
CA ASN A 39 -10.47 7.37 0.72
C ASN A 39 -10.87 6.39 -0.39
N LEU A 40 -11.63 6.85 -1.42
CA LEU A 40 -12.07 6.03 -2.54
C LEU A 40 -11.20 6.29 -3.78
N LEU A 41 -10.56 5.24 -4.26
CA LEU A 41 -9.79 5.29 -5.51
C LEU A 41 -10.71 5.21 -6.74
N PRO A 42 -10.37 5.93 -7.84
CA PRO A 42 -11.17 5.94 -9.06
C PRO A 42 -11.08 4.59 -9.80
N LYS A 43 -12.21 3.88 -9.93
CA LYS A 43 -12.30 2.53 -10.51
C LYS A 43 -11.59 2.39 -11.86
N LYS A 44 -11.80 3.33 -12.79
CA LYS A 44 -11.18 3.29 -14.13
C LYS A 44 -9.65 3.31 -14.08
N LEU A 45 -9.06 4.12 -13.18
CA LEU A 45 -7.60 4.20 -13.04
C LEU A 45 -7.03 2.98 -12.33
N VAL A 46 -7.71 2.46 -11.31
CA VAL A 46 -7.30 1.23 -10.62
C VAL A 46 -7.30 0.03 -11.57
N HIS A 47 -8.27 -0.06 -12.48
CA HIS A 47 -8.32 -1.12 -13.48
C HIS A 47 -7.19 -1.00 -14.52
N SER A 48 -6.70 0.21 -14.80
CA SER A 48 -5.61 0.42 -15.77
C SER A 48 -4.20 0.25 -15.18
N LEU A 49 -4.07 0.32 -13.86
CA LEU A 49 -2.78 0.19 -13.16
C LEU A 49 -2.93 -0.63 -11.89
N ARG A 50 -2.48 -1.88 -11.91
CA ARG A 50 -2.57 -2.78 -10.75
C ARG A 50 -1.86 -2.23 -9.51
N ALA A 51 -0.70 -1.58 -9.68
CA ALA A 51 0.07 -0.99 -8.59
C ALA A 51 -0.72 0.07 -7.78
N SER A 52 -1.82 0.62 -8.33
CA SER A 52 -2.68 1.53 -7.58
C SER A 52 -3.35 0.85 -6.36
N PHE A 53 -3.44 -0.49 -6.34
CA PHE A 53 -3.93 -1.24 -5.19
C PHE A 53 -3.05 -1.05 -3.96
N PHE A 54 -1.76 -0.78 -4.11
CA PHE A 54 -0.83 -0.52 -3.00
C PHE A 54 -1.24 0.69 -2.15
N CYS A 55 -2.03 1.61 -2.70
CA CYS A 55 -2.55 2.74 -1.95
C CYS A 55 -3.40 2.34 -0.73
N ILE A 56 -3.93 1.11 -0.67
CA ILE A 56 -4.76 0.64 0.45
C ILE A 56 -4.00 0.70 1.78
N GLY A 57 -2.73 0.30 1.81
CA GLY A 57 -1.89 0.33 3.01
C GLY A 57 -1.68 1.73 3.57
N PRO A 58 -1.07 2.65 2.80
CA PRO A 58 -0.82 4.03 3.24
C PRO A 58 -2.10 4.82 3.56
N LEU A 59 -3.19 4.63 2.78
CA LEU A 59 -4.46 5.29 3.07
C LEU A 59 -5.03 4.85 4.41
N LEU A 60 -5.08 3.54 4.63
CA LEU A 60 -5.58 2.98 5.88
C LEU A 60 -4.75 3.46 7.08
N ALA A 61 -3.43 3.41 6.97
CA ALA A 61 -2.53 3.82 8.04
C ALA A 61 -2.60 5.33 8.34
N ARG A 62 -2.82 6.16 7.32
CA ARG A 62 -2.76 7.63 7.46
C ARG A 62 -4.09 8.28 7.77
N ILE A 63 -5.18 7.83 7.15
CA ILE A 63 -6.52 8.43 7.31
C ILE A 63 -7.56 7.47 7.91
N GLY A 64 -7.14 6.26 8.31
CA GLY A 64 -7.98 5.29 8.98
C GLY A 64 -8.97 4.55 8.09
N GLN A 65 -9.06 4.89 6.81
CA GLN A 65 -9.98 4.27 5.85
C GLN A 65 -9.38 4.22 4.44
N ALA A 66 -9.69 3.16 3.71
CA ALA A 66 -9.37 3.02 2.29
C ALA A 66 -10.48 2.26 1.58
N LYS A 67 -10.91 2.75 0.41
CA LYS A 67 -11.85 2.07 -0.49
C LYS A 67 -11.18 1.91 -1.84
N VAL A 68 -10.82 0.68 -2.17
CA VAL A 68 -10.05 0.37 -3.37
C VAL A 68 -10.82 -0.64 -4.21
N PRO A 69 -11.21 -0.28 -5.44
CA PRO A 69 -11.75 -1.25 -6.38
C PRO A 69 -10.76 -2.40 -6.60
N LEU A 70 -11.26 -3.62 -6.78
CA LEU A 70 -10.41 -4.73 -7.18
C LEU A 70 -9.67 -4.36 -8.47
N PRO A 71 -8.36 -4.59 -8.52
CA PRO A 71 -7.61 -4.33 -9.74
C PRO A 71 -8.16 -5.19 -10.88
N GLY A 72 -8.28 -4.61 -12.06
CA GLY A 72 -8.73 -5.33 -13.26
C GLY A 72 -7.88 -6.57 -13.52
N GLY A 73 -8.45 -7.55 -14.22
CA GLY A 73 -7.73 -8.77 -14.59
C GLY A 73 -6.46 -8.44 -15.37
N CYS A 74 -5.34 -9.00 -14.93
CA CYS A 74 -4.10 -8.90 -15.67
C CYS A 74 -4.10 -9.97 -16.78
N LYS A 75 -3.64 -9.63 -17.98
CA LYS A 75 -3.46 -10.59 -19.09
C LYS A 75 -2.54 -11.78 -18.74
N ILE A 76 -1.79 -11.66 -17.65
CA ILE A 76 -0.81 -12.67 -17.18
C ILE A 76 -1.46 -13.71 -16.24
N GLY A 77 -2.68 -13.47 -15.71
CA GLY A 77 -3.40 -14.42 -14.86
C GLY A 77 -4.07 -13.81 -13.62
N VAL A 78 -4.72 -14.69 -12.85
CA VAL A 78 -5.38 -14.32 -11.59
C VAL A 78 -4.32 -14.01 -10.55
N ARG A 79 -4.39 -12.83 -9.97
CA ARG A 79 -3.51 -12.41 -8.86
C ARG A 79 -4.38 -12.06 -7.66
N PRO A 80 -4.62 -13.00 -6.74
CA PRO A 80 -5.47 -12.81 -5.59
C PRO A 80 -4.92 -11.72 -4.67
N VAL A 81 -5.80 -11.07 -3.92
CA VAL A 81 -5.45 -10.04 -2.93
C VAL A 81 -5.59 -10.55 -1.50
N ASP A 82 -5.74 -11.87 -1.33
CA ASP A 82 -6.03 -12.51 -0.04
C ASP A 82 -4.94 -12.24 0.99
N GLU A 83 -3.67 -12.29 0.59
CA GLU A 83 -2.54 -12.03 1.49
C GLU A 83 -2.53 -10.57 1.98
N HIS A 84 -2.93 -9.62 1.11
CA HIS A 84 -3.10 -8.22 1.52
C HIS A 84 -4.20 -8.09 2.59
N ILE A 85 -5.38 -8.66 2.31
CA ILE A 85 -6.54 -8.62 3.21
C ILE A 85 -6.20 -9.27 4.55
N ARG A 86 -5.58 -10.46 4.52
CA ARG A 86 -5.22 -11.20 5.71
C ARG A 86 -4.22 -10.45 6.57
N GLY A 87 -3.19 -9.87 5.96
CA GLY A 87 -2.20 -9.07 6.66
C GLY A 87 -2.77 -7.78 7.24
N LEU A 88 -3.64 -7.07 6.50
CA LEU A 88 -4.30 -5.87 7.03
C LEU A 88 -5.23 -6.20 8.21
N ARG A 89 -5.95 -7.32 8.14
CA ARG A 89 -6.76 -7.80 9.28
C ARG A 89 -5.90 -8.14 10.50
N ALA A 90 -4.73 -8.76 10.29
CA ALA A 90 -3.79 -9.03 11.37
C ALA A 90 -3.31 -7.72 12.05
N LEU A 91 -3.15 -6.63 11.30
CA LEU A 91 -2.84 -5.30 11.82
C LEU A 91 -4.04 -4.61 12.51
N GLY A 92 -5.17 -5.30 12.68
CA GLY A 92 -6.36 -4.80 13.35
C GLY A 92 -7.33 -4.03 12.46
N ALA A 93 -7.20 -4.13 11.14
CA ALA A 93 -8.17 -3.54 10.23
C ALA A 93 -9.41 -4.42 10.08
N VAL A 94 -10.59 -3.78 9.95
CA VAL A 94 -11.81 -4.38 9.41
C VAL A 94 -11.74 -4.27 7.89
N VAL A 95 -11.79 -5.39 7.18
CA VAL A 95 -11.69 -5.42 5.72
C VAL A 95 -12.87 -6.20 5.15
N GLU A 96 -13.64 -5.55 4.31
CA GLU A 96 -14.84 -6.07 3.65
C GLU A 96 -14.67 -5.98 2.14
N LEU A 97 -15.28 -6.92 1.41
CA LEU A 97 -15.34 -6.92 -0.04
C LEU A 97 -16.80 -6.89 -0.47
N GLU A 98 -17.21 -5.80 -1.09
CA GLU A 98 -18.56 -5.64 -1.63
C GLU A 98 -18.51 -5.07 -3.05
N LYS A 99 -19.22 -5.69 -3.98
CA LYS A 99 -19.37 -5.22 -5.39
C LYS A 99 -18.04 -4.81 -6.04
N ASP A 100 -17.02 -5.64 -5.90
CA ASP A 100 -15.66 -5.41 -6.42
C ASP A 100 -14.90 -4.22 -5.78
N ILE A 101 -15.32 -3.75 -4.60
CA ILE A 101 -14.61 -2.73 -3.82
C ILE A 101 -14.19 -3.35 -2.49
N ILE A 102 -12.90 -3.26 -2.20
CA ILE A 102 -12.38 -3.56 -0.88
C ILE A 102 -12.46 -2.29 -0.05
N THR A 103 -13.20 -2.37 1.04
CA THR A 103 -13.26 -1.34 2.08
C THR A 103 -12.43 -1.81 3.27
N ALA A 104 -11.40 -1.05 3.62
CA ALA A 104 -10.60 -1.27 4.80
C ALA A 104 -10.77 -0.08 5.75
N SER A 105 -10.96 -0.35 7.03
CA SER A 105 -11.06 0.67 8.08
C SER A 105 -10.37 0.22 9.36
N ILE A 106 -9.87 1.17 10.13
CA ILE A 106 -9.40 0.89 11.49
C ILE A 106 -10.62 0.53 12.35
N ALA A 107 -10.51 -0.52 13.16
CA ALA A 107 -11.60 -0.98 14.01
C ALA A 107 -12.09 0.11 14.97
N ASN A 108 -13.39 0.11 15.25
CA ASN A 108 -14.01 1.04 16.22
C ASN A 108 -13.23 1.01 17.54
N ASN A 109 -13.00 2.17 18.14
CA ASN A 109 -12.22 2.41 19.35
C ASN A 109 -10.68 2.42 19.18
N GLN A 110 -10.18 2.40 17.95
CA GLN A 110 -8.76 2.55 17.66
C GLN A 110 -8.52 3.76 16.75
N THR A 111 -7.40 4.44 16.96
CA THR A 111 -6.97 5.57 16.12
C THR A 111 -5.89 5.18 15.13
N LYS A 112 -5.24 4.03 15.34
CA LYS A 112 -4.15 3.50 14.51
C LYS A 112 -4.25 1.99 14.38
N LEU A 113 -3.61 1.47 13.35
CA LEU A 113 -3.32 0.04 13.23
C LEU A 113 -2.44 -0.43 14.41
N LYS A 114 -2.54 -1.69 14.77
CA LYS A 114 -1.75 -2.32 15.83
C LYS A 114 -0.66 -3.19 15.23
N ALA A 115 0.45 -3.27 15.93
CA ALA A 115 1.53 -4.18 15.55
C ALA A 115 1.06 -5.64 15.55
N ALA A 116 1.58 -6.42 14.61
CA ALA A 116 1.23 -7.84 14.47
C ALA A 116 2.40 -8.69 13.98
N ASN A 117 2.35 -9.98 14.32
CA ASN A 117 3.16 -11.00 13.67
C ASN A 117 2.36 -11.56 12.48
N ILE A 118 2.79 -11.25 11.28
CA ILE A 118 2.13 -11.65 10.03
C ILE A 118 2.96 -12.72 9.36
N VAL A 119 2.35 -13.86 9.05
CA VAL A 119 3.00 -14.93 8.28
C VAL A 119 2.28 -15.03 6.94
N LEU A 120 2.93 -14.71 5.84
CA LEU A 120 2.36 -14.85 4.49
C LEU A 120 2.31 -16.36 4.12
N ASN A 121 1.20 -16.82 3.55
CA ASN A 121 1.09 -18.22 3.10
C ASN A 121 2.00 -18.50 1.90
N CYS A 122 2.19 -17.47 1.05
CA CYS A 122 3.16 -17.50 -0.03
C CYS A 122 3.86 -16.13 -0.13
N PRO A 123 5.12 -16.08 -0.57
CA PRO A 123 5.78 -14.82 -0.86
C PRO A 123 4.98 -14.03 -1.90
N SER A 124 4.64 -12.80 -1.58
CA SER A 124 3.91 -11.90 -2.46
C SER A 124 4.52 -10.50 -2.37
N VAL A 125 5.08 -10.02 -3.48
CA VAL A 125 5.67 -8.67 -3.57
C VAL A 125 4.65 -7.63 -3.15
N GLY A 126 3.49 -7.61 -3.81
CA GLY A 126 2.48 -6.59 -3.54
C GLY A 126 1.90 -6.63 -2.12
N ALA A 127 1.72 -7.84 -1.54
CA ALA A 127 1.30 -7.95 -0.14
C ALA A 127 2.39 -7.45 0.80
N THR A 128 3.64 -7.84 0.58
CA THR A 128 4.78 -7.40 1.38
C THR A 128 4.89 -5.87 1.39
N GLU A 129 4.87 -5.22 0.21
CA GLU A 129 4.91 -3.76 0.08
C GLU A 129 3.75 -3.08 0.79
N THR A 130 2.52 -3.57 0.55
CA THR A 130 1.31 -3.02 1.19
C THR A 130 1.40 -3.08 2.71
N LEU A 131 1.85 -4.22 3.25
CA LEU A 131 1.92 -4.45 4.68
C LEU A 131 3.06 -3.67 5.34
N ILE A 132 4.21 -3.53 4.68
CA ILE A 132 5.30 -2.65 5.13
C ILE A 132 4.77 -1.22 5.26
N MET A 133 4.13 -0.69 4.21
CA MET A 133 3.60 0.68 4.23
C MET A 133 2.50 0.87 5.29
N ALA A 134 1.63 -0.12 5.48
CA ALA A 134 0.59 -0.06 6.51
C ALA A 134 1.18 -0.11 7.92
N ALA A 135 2.15 -1.00 8.16
CA ALA A 135 2.77 -1.21 9.46
C ALA A 135 3.66 -0.03 9.91
N THR A 136 4.19 0.77 8.96
CA THR A 136 5.06 1.91 9.26
C THR A 136 4.44 2.93 10.24
N LEU A 137 3.12 3.08 10.24
CA LEU A 137 2.39 3.98 11.14
C LEU A 137 1.60 3.24 12.22
N ALA A 138 1.69 1.91 12.30
CA ALA A 138 1.04 1.11 13.33
C ALA A 138 1.70 1.32 14.71
N GLU A 139 0.95 1.10 15.77
CA GLU A 139 1.47 1.16 17.13
C GLU A 139 2.20 -0.14 17.50
N GLY A 140 3.47 -0.06 17.86
CA GLY A 140 4.33 -1.17 18.26
C GLY A 140 5.21 -1.69 17.11
N ASN A 141 5.80 -2.88 17.29
CA ASN A 141 6.70 -3.50 16.31
C ASN A 141 6.00 -4.65 15.59
N SER A 142 5.87 -4.53 14.28
CA SER A 142 5.30 -5.58 13.44
C SER A 142 6.39 -6.48 12.87
N LYS A 143 6.05 -7.73 12.60
CA LYS A 143 6.93 -8.69 11.93
C LYS A 143 6.20 -9.35 10.78
N ILE A 144 6.80 -9.32 9.60
CA ILE A 144 6.31 -10.03 8.40
C ILE A 144 7.26 -11.20 8.15
N THR A 145 6.72 -12.41 8.15
CA THR A 145 7.46 -13.65 7.88
C THR A 145 6.99 -14.22 6.54
N ASN A 146 7.88 -14.90 5.83
CA ASN A 146 7.69 -15.34 4.44
C ASN A 146 7.44 -14.16 3.49
N ALA A 147 8.10 -13.03 3.77
CA ALA A 147 8.07 -11.82 2.94
C ALA A 147 8.73 -12.08 1.58
N ALA A 148 8.32 -11.32 0.58
CA ALA A 148 9.00 -11.23 -0.70
C ALA A 148 10.40 -10.61 -0.51
N MET A 149 11.37 -11.04 -1.32
CA MET A 149 12.79 -10.68 -1.18
C MET A 149 13.33 -9.89 -2.38
N GLU A 150 12.46 -9.54 -3.33
CA GLU A 150 12.80 -8.86 -4.55
C GLU A 150 13.42 -7.48 -4.27
N PRO A 151 14.28 -6.96 -5.18
CA PRO A 151 15.02 -5.72 -4.97
C PRO A 151 14.15 -4.50 -4.65
N GLU A 152 12.95 -4.42 -5.23
CA GLU A 152 12.00 -3.33 -5.00
C GLU A 152 11.54 -3.24 -3.54
N ILE A 153 11.52 -4.37 -2.80
CA ILE A 153 11.23 -4.37 -1.36
C ILE A 153 12.32 -3.64 -0.59
N GLN A 154 13.58 -3.84 -0.97
CA GLN A 154 14.72 -3.16 -0.35
C GLN A 154 14.67 -1.65 -0.64
N ASP A 155 14.35 -1.27 -1.88
CA ASP A 155 14.23 0.13 -2.29
C ASP A 155 13.11 0.84 -1.53
N LEU A 156 11.94 0.19 -1.39
CA LEU A 156 10.83 0.71 -0.57
C LEU A 156 11.25 0.91 0.88
N VAL A 157 11.91 -0.09 1.49
CA VAL A 157 12.38 0.00 2.88
C VAL A 157 13.43 1.09 3.06
N ASN A 158 14.38 1.23 2.13
CA ASN A 158 15.36 2.29 2.16
C ASN A 158 14.71 3.68 2.10
N MET A 159 13.70 3.85 1.22
CA MET A 159 12.92 5.09 1.14
C MET A 159 12.18 5.38 2.45
N LEU A 160 11.46 4.40 3.00
CA LEU A 160 10.72 4.57 4.25
C LEU A 160 11.65 4.87 5.43
N ASN A 161 12.79 4.20 5.52
CA ASN A 161 13.80 4.47 6.55
C ASN A 161 14.40 5.88 6.43
N SER A 162 14.63 6.38 5.21
CA SER A 162 15.06 7.77 5.00
C SER A 162 13.98 8.79 5.39
N MET A 163 12.71 8.38 5.44
CA MET A 163 11.58 9.18 5.94
C MET A 163 11.38 9.05 7.47
N GLY A 164 12.21 8.25 8.15
CA GLY A 164 12.19 8.11 9.62
C GLY A 164 11.58 6.79 10.14
N ALA A 165 11.24 5.85 9.28
CA ALA A 165 10.86 4.51 9.71
C ALA A 165 12.09 3.75 10.28
N LYS A 166 11.82 2.62 10.95
CA LYS A 166 12.86 1.76 11.55
C LYS A 166 12.63 0.32 11.09
N ILE A 167 12.84 0.06 9.81
CA ILE A 167 12.55 -1.23 9.19
C ILE A 167 13.86 -1.97 8.93
N THR A 168 13.90 -3.25 9.30
CA THR A 168 15.06 -4.13 9.11
C THR A 168 14.64 -5.44 8.46
N GLY A 169 15.61 -6.15 7.86
CA GLY A 169 15.39 -7.47 7.29
C GLY A 169 14.91 -7.51 5.83
N ALA A 170 14.77 -6.36 5.16
CA ALA A 170 14.46 -6.32 3.73
C ALA A 170 15.51 -7.08 2.89
N GLY A 171 15.05 -7.80 1.87
CA GLY A 171 15.89 -8.73 1.09
C GLY A 171 16.01 -10.12 1.71
N GLY A 172 15.45 -10.33 2.90
CA GLY A 172 15.30 -11.63 3.53
C GLY A 172 13.82 -11.97 3.77
N PRO A 173 13.52 -13.22 4.18
CA PRO A 173 12.15 -13.68 4.35
C PRO A 173 11.45 -13.16 5.63
N LYS A 174 12.15 -12.36 6.43
CA LYS A 174 11.63 -11.77 7.68
C LYS A 174 11.95 -10.28 7.72
N ILE A 175 10.90 -9.47 7.83
CA ILE A 175 10.99 -8.00 7.92
C ILE A 175 10.34 -7.57 9.25
N THR A 176 11.02 -6.67 9.95
CA THR A 176 10.55 -6.13 11.23
C THR A 176 10.54 -4.63 11.20
#